data_f4c258731ab4df6eada13cd91aaecdc5
#
_entry.id   f4c258731ab4df6eada13cd91aaecdc5
#
_cell.length_a   1.000
_cell.length_b   1.000
_cell.length_c   1.000
_cell.angle_alpha   90.00
_cell.angle_beta   90.00
_cell.angle_gamma   90.00
#
_symmetry.space_group_name_H-M   'P 1'
#
loop_
_entity.id
_entity.type
_entity.pdbx_description
1 polymer ?
#
loop_
_entity_poly.entity_id
_entity_poly.type
_entity_poly.pdbx_seq_one_letter_code
_entity_poly.pdbx_strand_id
1 'polypeptide(L)'
;YPPFVTYPKMHEPEGPFDTQSSYSYRYDFLHRCVYKKLPERDAIYYIYDHGDHQVFSQDGEQRVRGEWAFSLSDELNRPVLTGICHNSYYYDDFPLCEIDVKARRDDTGTAFHGYIPENIPMTNPVVYTVNYYDDYSFIGKHGVPASLNYVTPPSGYGTRSESSKGLLTGTVTARMDATGVTGYDYAAFYYDERGRIIQSRATNHMGGIEEEYVAYSFTGEPLKRQHVHTATGYSTQTEECTYEYDHAGRLLATKHKLNTNEEVTLVENTYDDLGRIKSSKRHGNSALTTDYTYNVRSWIKTLTTDTLFNQTLHYNDSYGGSTPCYNGNVSGMSWKAAGDTGVHGYRFSYDEMSRLTAAGYLWNGSPCANYDTSYTYNRQSNLTSLRRNGRIGASSYGLIDDLTLTLDGNWLTRVDDAATASAYNNGFEFKDAVKQDNEYTYDKNGNMTK
;
A
#
# COMPACT_ATOMS: atom_id res chain seq x y z
N TYR A 1 1.97 -8.48 -30.70
CA TYR A 1 2.93 -8.28 -29.61
C TYR A 1 3.84 -9.49 -29.58
N PRO A 2 5.19 -9.34 -29.37
CA PRO A 2 6.06 -10.47 -29.25
C PRO A 2 5.66 -11.29 -28.00
N PRO A 3 5.60 -12.62 -28.08
CA PRO A 3 5.21 -13.48 -26.96
C PRO A 3 6.23 -13.48 -25.81
N PHE A 4 7.40 -12.88 -26.01
CA PHE A 4 8.47 -12.83 -25.01
C PHE A 4 9.12 -11.45 -24.95
N VAL A 5 9.38 -10.98 -23.74
CA VAL A 5 10.24 -9.83 -23.44
C VAL A 5 11.40 -10.39 -22.60
N THR A 6 12.62 -10.24 -23.08
CA THR A 6 13.82 -10.85 -22.48
C THR A 6 14.67 -9.83 -21.76
N TYR A 7 15.32 -10.24 -20.68
CA TYR A 7 16.38 -9.46 -20.03
C TYR A 7 17.67 -9.43 -20.85
N PRO A 8 18.54 -8.43 -20.65
CA PRO A 8 19.81 -8.30 -21.37
C PRO A 8 20.74 -9.51 -21.30
N LYS A 9 20.69 -10.33 -20.23
CA LYS A 9 21.46 -11.56 -20.10
C LYS A 9 21.15 -12.63 -21.15
N MET A 10 19.99 -12.56 -21.80
CA MET A 10 19.57 -13.54 -22.81
C MET A 10 20.13 -13.26 -24.20
N HIS A 11 20.86 -12.18 -24.38
CA HIS A 11 21.54 -11.83 -25.64
C HIS A 11 23.04 -12.17 -25.65
N GLU A 12 23.54 -12.98 -24.69
CA GLU A 12 24.84 -13.56 -24.82
C GLU A 12 24.79 -14.62 -25.94
N PRO A 13 25.71 -14.57 -26.94
CA PRO A 13 25.52 -15.22 -28.24
C PRO A 13 25.57 -16.76 -28.24
N GLU A 14 25.76 -17.44 -27.11
CA GLU A 14 25.99 -18.88 -27.05
C GLU A 14 25.25 -19.66 -25.97
N GLY A 15 24.22 -19.06 -25.29
CA GLY A 15 23.46 -19.74 -24.25
C GLY A 15 22.07 -20.24 -24.70
N PRO A 16 21.56 -21.36 -24.17
CA PRO A 16 20.16 -21.75 -24.40
C PRO A 16 19.22 -20.65 -23.89
N PHE A 17 18.11 -20.45 -24.60
CA PHE A 17 17.09 -19.47 -24.23
C PHE A 17 16.56 -19.75 -22.82
N ASP A 18 16.90 -18.90 -21.84
CA ASP A 18 16.48 -19.06 -20.45
C ASP A 18 15.04 -18.59 -20.27
N THR A 19 14.11 -19.54 -20.24
CA THR A 19 12.69 -19.27 -20.03
C THR A 19 12.38 -18.87 -18.58
N GLN A 20 13.28 -19.06 -17.62
CA GLN A 20 13.05 -18.69 -16.22
C GLN A 20 13.19 -17.18 -16.02
N SER A 21 14.13 -16.55 -16.71
CA SER A 21 14.40 -15.11 -16.61
C SER A 21 13.66 -14.27 -17.65
N SER A 22 12.57 -14.79 -18.26
CA SER A 22 11.80 -14.08 -19.30
C SER A 22 10.39 -13.77 -18.89
N TYR A 23 9.87 -12.65 -19.42
CA TYR A 23 8.44 -12.40 -19.44
C TYR A 23 7.82 -13.22 -20.58
N SER A 24 6.79 -14.01 -20.28
CA SER A 24 6.09 -14.83 -21.27
C SER A 24 4.60 -14.64 -21.16
N TYR A 25 3.94 -14.45 -22.31
CA TYR A 25 2.51 -14.25 -22.40
C TYR A 25 1.93 -15.16 -23.48
N ARG A 26 0.75 -15.71 -23.22
CA ARG A 26 -0.07 -16.39 -24.26
C ARG A 26 -1.44 -15.76 -24.28
N TYR A 27 -2.02 -15.76 -25.47
CA TYR A 27 -3.31 -15.14 -25.72
C TYR A 27 -4.23 -16.17 -26.38
N ASP A 28 -5.51 -16.09 -26.10
CA ASP A 28 -6.54 -16.87 -26.80
C ASP A 28 -6.82 -16.26 -28.19
N PHE A 29 -7.77 -16.86 -28.90
CA PHE A 29 -8.19 -16.43 -30.23
C PHE A 29 -8.91 -15.07 -30.25
N LEU A 30 -9.36 -14.54 -29.09
CA LEU A 30 -9.91 -13.20 -28.90
C LEU A 30 -8.86 -12.20 -28.41
N HIS A 31 -7.56 -12.59 -28.40
CA HIS A 31 -6.44 -11.79 -27.94
C HIS A 31 -6.47 -11.44 -26.44
N ARG A 32 -7.18 -12.21 -25.59
CA ARG A 32 -7.15 -12.08 -24.14
C ARG A 32 -5.96 -12.84 -23.56
N CYS A 33 -5.26 -12.27 -22.59
CA CYS A 33 -4.10 -12.91 -21.98
C CYS A 33 -4.55 -14.07 -21.06
N VAL A 34 -4.33 -15.31 -21.49
CA VAL A 34 -4.70 -16.52 -20.72
C VAL A 34 -3.55 -17.10 -19.91
N TYR A 35 -2.34 -16.68 -20.19
CA TYR A 35 -1.12 -17.12 -19.52
C TYR A 35 -0.16 -15.92 -19.38
N LYS A 36 0.33 -15.69 -18.18
CA LYS A 36 1.31 -14.67 -17.88
C LYS A 36 2.39 -15.25 -16.97
N LYS A 37 3.63 -15.27 -17.43
CA LYS A 37 4.79 -15.62 -16.60
C LYS A 37 5.69 -14.42 -16.43
N LEU A 38 6.00 -14.10 -15.18
CA LEU A 38 7.04 -13.16 -14.82
C LEU A 38 8.35 -13.91 -14.61
N PRO A 39 9.51 -13.24 -14.75
CA PRO A 39 10.78 -13.84 -14.43
C PRO A 39 10.81 -14.46 -13.04
N GLU A 40 11.43 -15.63 -12.93
CA GLU A 40 11.71 -16.32 -11.67
C GLU A 40 10.45 -16.69 -10.86
N ARG A 41 9.26 -16.69 -11.49
CA ARG A 41 7.99 -17.08 -10.89
C ARG A 41 7.28 -18.11 -11.75
N ASP A 42 6.43 -18.88 -11.15
CA ASP A 42 5.49 -19.69 -11.90
C ASP A 42 4.47 -18.82 -12.63
N ALA A 43 3.93 -19.33 -13.72
CA ALA A 43 2.95 -18.61 -14.52
C ALA A 43 1.62 -18.44 -13.75
N ILE A 44 0.89 -17.38 -14.07
CA ILE A 44 -0.49 -17.18 -13.67
C ILE A 44 -1.36 -17.52 -14.88
N TYR A 45 -2.40 -18.33 -14.67
CA TYR A 45 -3.40 -18.72 -15.67
C TYR A 45 -4.67 -17.91 -15.48
N TYR A 46 -5.35 -17.62 -16.59
CA TYR A 46 -6.62 -16.90 -16.59
C TYR A 46 -7.63 -17.62 -17.48
N ILE A 47 -8.88 -17.65 -17.04
CA ILE A 47 -10.01 -18.18 -17.80
C ILE A 47 -11.05 -17.07 -17.89
N TYR A 48 -11.51 -16.84 -19.12
CA TYR A 48 -12.50 -15.82 -19.45
C TYR A 48 -13.79 -16.46 -19.91
N ASP A 49 -14.92 -15.81 -19.65
CA ASP A 49 -16.22 -16.15 -20.16
C ASP A 49 -16.46 -15.57 -21.57
N HIS A 50 -17.66 -15.79 -22.11
CA HIS A 50 -18.09 -15.24 -23.40
C HIS A 50 -18.16 -13.69 -23.39
N GLY A 51 -18.48 -13.08 -22.25
CA GLY A 51 -18.58 -11.63 -22.07
C GLY A 51 -17.24 -10.92 -21.80
N ASP A 52 -16.10 -11.59 -22.03
CA ASP A 52 -14.74 -11.08 -21.77
C ASP A 52 -14.43 -10.83 -20.29
N HIS A 53 -15.21 -11.38 -19.35
CA HIS A 53 -14.89 -11.26 -17.93
C HIS A 53 -13.87 -12.34 -17.53
N GLN A 54 -12.86 -11.94 -16.76
CA GLN A 54 -11.96 -12.88 -16.13
C GLN A 54 -12.70 -13.56 -14.96
N VAL A 55 -13.11 -14.81 -15.17
CA VAL A 55 -13.84 -15.60 -14.18
C VAL A 55 -12.92 -16.31 -13.21
N PHE A 56 -11.84 -16.89 -13.72
CA PHE A 56 -10.86 -17.59 -12.90
C PHE A 56 -9.44 -17.10 -13.11
N SER A 57 -8.64 -17.18 -12.04
CA SER A 57 -7.19 -17.10 -12.11
C SER A 57 -6.54 -18.14 -11.22
N GLN A 58 -5.33 -18.57 -11.59
CA GLN A 58 -4.57 -19.57 -10.84
C GLN A 58 -3.09 -19.25 -10.87
N ASP A 59 -2.51 -18.97 -9.73
CA ASP A 59 -1.07 -18.77 -9.55
C ASP A 59 -0.34 -20.10 -9.27
N GLY A 60 0.99 -20.04 -9.08
CA GLY A 60 1.84 -21.22 -8.85
C GLY A 60 1.48 -21.98 -7.58
N GLU A 61 1.20 -21.29 -6.49
CA GLU A 61 0.84 -21.90 -5.21
C GLU A 61 -0.58 -22.48 -5.23
N GLN A 62 -1.52 -21.80 -5.89
CA GLN A 62 -2.88 -22.32 -6.11
C GLN A 62 -2.88 -23.61 -6.93
N ARG A 63 -1.99 -23.72 -7.96
CA ARG A 63 -1.84 -24.97 -8.71
C ARG A 63 -1.41 -26.15 -7.84
N VAL A 64 -0.51 -25.92 -6.90
CA VAL A 64 -0.07 -26.96 -5.94
C VAL A 64 -1.24 -27.47 -5.10
N ARG A 65 -2.14 -26.55 -4.71
CA ARG A 65 -3.31 -26.87 -3.89
C ARG A 65 -4.54 -27.30 -4.70
N GLY A 66 -4.48 -27.23 -6.04
CA GLY A 66 -5.61 -27.49 -6.93
C GLY A 66 -6.73 -26.44 -6.81
N GLU A 67 -6.40 -25.24 -6.40
CA GLU A 67 -7.32 -24.12 -6.17
C GLU A 67 -7.34 -23.16 -7.36
N TRP A 68 -8.49 -22.52 -7.57
CA TRP A 68 -8.67 -21.40 -8.49
C TRP A 68 -9.30 -20.23 -7.75
N ALA A 69 -8.77 -19.07 -7.89
CA ALA A 69 -9.44 -17.85 -7.50
C ALA A 69 -10.56 -17.55 -8.50
N PHE A 70 -11.75 -17.22 -8.01
CA PHE A 70 -12.88 -16.81 -8.84
C PHE A 70 -13.29 -15.37 -8.58
N SER A 71 -13.80 -14.72 -9.63
CA SER A 71 -14.43 -13.40 -9.58
C SER A 71 -15.67 -13.42 -10.47
N LEU A 72 -16.84 -13.23 -9.86
CA LEU A 72 -18.11 -13.27 -10.56
C LEU A 72 -18.78 -11.90 -10.53
N SER A 73 -19.37 -11.53 -11.65
CA SER A 73 -20.12 -10.28 -11.81
C SER A 73 -21.62 -10.50 -11.84
N ASP A 74 -22.39 -9.47 -11.56
CA ASP A 74 -23.84 -9.45 -11.76
C ASP A 74 -24.21 -9.21 -13.24
N GLU A 75 -25.52 -9.07 -13.51
CA GLU A 75 -26.05 -8.80 -14.86
C GLU A 75 -25.60 -7.46 -15.43
N LEU A 76 -25.15 -6.52 -14.59
CA LEU A 76 -24.63 -5.22 -14.99
C LEU A 76 -23.10 -5.18 -15.06
N ASN A 77 -22.44 -6.35 -15.02
CA ASN A 77 -21.01 -6.54 -15.06
C ASN A 77 -20.25 -5.92 -13.88
N ARG A 78 -20.91 -5.76 -12.71
CA ARG A 78 -20.27 -5.30 -11.49
C ARG A 78 -19.77 -6.51 -10.69
N PRO A 79 -18.54 -6.51 -10.15
CA PRO A 79 -18.01 -7.63 -9.38
C PRO A 79 -18.79 -7.79 -8.07
N VAL A 80 -19.40 -8.96 -7.87
CA VAL A 80 -20.24 -9.25 -6.69
C VAL A 80 -19.69 -10.34 -5.80
N LEU A 81 -18.96 -11.33 -6.33
CA LEU A 81 -18.40 -12.44 -5.56
C LEU A 81 -16.95 -12.65 -5.91
N THR A 82 -16.11 -12.80 -4.90
CA THR A 82 -14.74 -13.33 -5.08
C THR A 82 -14.44 -14.41 -4.04
N GLY A 83 -13.54 -15.31 -4.39
CA GLY A 83 -13.11 -16.37 -3.49
C GLY A 83 -12.21 -17.38 -4.16
N ILE A 84 -12.13 -18.57 -3.57
CA ILE A 84 -11.42 -19.72 -4.14
C ILE A 84 -12.37 -20.92 -4.29
N CYS A 85 -12.06 -21.78 -5.24
CA CYS A 85 -12.75 -23.07 -5.38
C CYS A 85 -11.80 -24.08 -6.02
N HIS A 86 -12.24 -25.35 -6.05
CA HIS A 86 -11.59 -26.38 -6.84
C HIS A 86 -12.35 -26.60 -8.12
N ASN A 87 -11.64 -26.75 -9.25
CA ASN A 87 -12.17 -27.25 -10.50
C ASN A 87 -11.03 -27.91 -11.31
N SER A 88 -11.39 -28.63 -12.37
CA SER A 88 -10.46 -29.34 -13.25
C SER A 88 -10.19 -28.60 -14.56
N TYR A 89 -10.50 -27.32 -14.64
CA TYR A 89 -10.29 -26.54 -15.86
C TYR A 89 -8.80 -26.40 -16.20
N TYR A 90 -8.52 -26.42 -17.49
CA TYR A 90 -7.23 -26.05 -18.02
C TYR A 90 -7.37 -24.78 -18.86
N TYR A 91 -6.49 -23.82 -18.64
CA TYR A 91 -6.63 -22.48 -19.21
C TYR A 91 -6.59 -22.45 -20.75
N ASP A 92 -5.85 -23.40 -21.38
CA ASP A 92 -5.61 -23.48 -22.83
C ASP A 92 -6.76 -24.20 -23.57
N ASP A 93 -7.70 -24.81 -22.82
CA ASP A 93 -8.92 -25.43 -23.37
C ASP A 93 -10.06 -24.42 -23.55
N PHE A 94 -9.90 -23.18 -23.08
CA PHE A 94 -10.89 -22.10 -23.13
C PHE A 94 -12.30 -22.53 -22.65
N PRO A 95 -12.42 -23.13 -21.46
CA PRO A 95 -13.59 -23.87 -21.04
C PRO A 95 -14.87 -23.05 -20.90
N LEU A 96 -14.79 -21.74 -20.83
CA LEU A 96 -15.93 -20.82 -20.64
C LEU A 96 -16.11 -19.83 -21.80
N CYS A 97 -15.38 -19.98 -22.90
CA CYS A 97 -15.38 -18.97 -23.99
C CYS A 97 -16.75 -18.78 -24.69
N GLU A 98 -17.67 -19.74 -24.56
CA GLU A 98 -19.05 -19.70 -25.14
C GLU A 98 -20.12 -19.56 -24.04
N ILE A 99 -19.74 -19.35 -22.78
CA ILE A 99 -20.65 -19.37 -21.63
C ILE A 99 -20.63 -18.00 -20.96
N ASP A 100 -21.79 -17.37 -20.78
CA ASP A 100 -21.96 -16.20 -19.95
C ASP A 100 -22.05 -16.62 -18.47
N VAL A 101 -21.07 -16.20 -17.66
CA VAL A 101 -21.01 -16.51 -16.24
C VAL A 101 -21.46 -15.31 -15.43
N LYS A 102 -22.47 -15.48 -14.60
CA LYS A 102 -23.05 -14.42 -13.76
C LYS A 102 -23.29 -14.93 -12.35
N ALA A 103 -23.39 -13.99 -11.42
CA ALA A 103 -23.92 -14.25 -10.09
C ALA A 103 -25.23 -13.46 -9.90
N ARG A 104 -26.35 -14.18 -9.91
CA ARG A 104 -27.68 -13.59 -9.74
C ARG A 104 -27.99 -13.41 -8.26
N ARG A 105 -28.60 -12.28 -7.91
CA ARG A 105 -29.11 -12.04 -6.57
C ARG A 105 -30.24 -13.01 -6.22
N ASP A 106 -30.16 -13.63 -5.06
CA ASP A 106 -31.21 -14.52 -4.54
C ASP A 106 -31.42 -14.30 -3.04
N ASP A 107 -32.47 -13.60 -2.70
CA ASP A 107 -32.83 -13.29 -1.32
C ASP A 107 -33.32 -14.53 -0.51
N THR A 108 -33.54 -15.67 -1.16
CA THR A 108 -34.00 -16.91 -0.51
C THR A 108 -32.89 -17.89 -0.19
N GLY A 109 -31.75 -17.81 -0.89
CA GLY A 109 -30.58 -18.68 -0.71
C GLY A 109 -29.69 -18.24 0.43
N THR A 110 -29.10 -19.21 1.16
CA THR A 110 -28.08 -18.93 2.19
C THR A 110 -26.66 -19.07 1.69
N ALA A 111 -26.44 -19.81 0.58
CA ALA A 111 -25.16 -19.97 -0.06
C ALA A 111 -24.69 -18.64 -0.68
N PHE A 112 -23.40 -18.42 -0.72
CA PHE A 112 -22.78 -17.25 -1.30
C PHE A 112 -23.37 -15.91 -0.84
N HIS A 113 -23.84 -15.85 0.42
CA HIS A 113 -24.38 -14.62 1.04
C HIS A 113 -25.48 -13.94 0.20
N GLY A 114 -26.40 -14.73 -0.37
CA GLY A 114 -27.55 -14.21 -1.14
C GLY A 114 -27.27 -14.02 -2.63
N TYR A 115 -26.27 -14.68 -3.17
CA TYR A 115 -26.04 -14.83 -4.61
C TYR A 115 -26.09 -16.28 -5.04
N ILE A 116 -26.46 -16.52 -6.29
CA ILE A 116 -26.39 -17.81 -6.95
C ILE A 116 -25.45 -17.66 -8.17
N PRO A 117 -24.30 -18.32 -8.17
CA PRO A 117 -23.47 -18.45 -9.36
C PRO A 117 -24.23 -19.26 -10.44
N GLU A 118 -24.29 -18.73 -11.65
CA GLU A 118 -24.96 -19.38 -12.79
C GLU A 118 -23.91 -19.79 -13.83
N ASN A 119 -24.19 -20.95 -14.47
CA ASN A 119 -23.40 -21.52 -15.58
C ASN A 119 -21.94 -21.85 -15.22
N ILE A 120 -21.61 -22.03 -13.95
CA ILE A 120 -20.25 -22.29 -13.49
C ILE A 120 -20.23 -23.39 -12.42
N PRO A 121 -19.58 -24.52 -12.66
CA PRO A 121 -19.34 -25.52 -11.63
C PRO A 121 -18.20 -25.07 -10.72
N MET A 122 -18.42 -25.13 -9.42
CA MET A 122 -17.40 -24.87 -8.39
C MET A 122 -17.49 -25.95 -7.32
N THR A 123 -16.36 -26.58 -7.03
CA THR A 123 -16.26 -27.57 -5.95
C THR A 123 -15.64 -26.90 -4.73
N ASN A 124 -16.23 -27.12 -3.56
CA ASN A 124 -15.78 -26.56 -2.28
C ASN A 124 -15.47 -25.04 -2.34
N PRO A 125 -16.41 -24.21 -2.82
CA PRO A 125 -16.16 -22.77 -2.91
C PRO A 125 -16.04 -22.14 -1.52
N VAL A 126 -15.06 -21.26 -1.37
CA VAL A 126 -14.85 -20.42 -0.18
C VAL A 126 -14.93 -18.98 -0.62
N VAL A 127 -15.92 -18.25 -0.11
CA VAL A 127 -16.14 -16.85 -0.46
C VAL A 127 -15.19 -15.95 0.35
N TYR A 128 -14.52 -15.01 -0.32
CA TYR A 128 -13.68 -14.01 0.31
C TYR A 128 -14.36 -12.65 0.42
N THR A 129 -15.01 -12.22 -0.66
CA THR A 129 -15.75 -10.95 -0.63
C THR A 129 -17.10 -11.10 -1.32
N VAL A 130 -18.07 -10.33 -0.82
CA VAL A 130 -19.38 -10.13 -1.46
C VAL A 130 -19.65 -8.64 -1.52
N ASN A 131 -20.12 -8.14 -2.66
CA ASN A 131 -20.55 -6.78 -2.83
C ASN A 131 -22.06 -6.73 -3.13
N TYR A 132 -22.76 -5.85 -2.42
CA TYR A 132 -24.17 -5.58 -2.65
C TYR A 132 -24.36 -4.19 -3.25
N TYR A 133 -25.23 -4.10 -4.23
CA TYR A 133 -25.50 -2.85 -4.95
C TYR A 133 -26.99 -2.53 -4.92
N ASP A 134 -27.34 -1.29 -5.18
CA ASP A 134 -28.67 -0.76 -5.47
C ASP A 134 -29.65 -0.65 -4.30
N ASP A 135 -29.64 -1.58 -3.35
CA ASP A 135 -30.59 -1.65 -2.24
C ASP A 135 -29.95 -2.14 -0.93
N TYR A 136 -30.76 -2.22 0.13
CA TYR A 136 -30.34 -2.67 1.46
C TYR A 136 -31.09 -3.93 1.91
N SER A 137 -31.73 -4.66 1.01
CA SER A 137 -32.53 -5.86 1.31
C SER A 137 -31.69 -7.01 1.89
N PHE A 138 -30.38 -6.96 1.75
CA PHE A 138 -29.43 -7.94 2.32
C PHE A 138 -29.27 -7.80 3.85
N ILE A 139 -29.56 -6.65 4.44
CA ILE A 139 -29.40 -6.42 5.88
C ILE A 139 -30.42 -7.26 6.65
N GLY A 140 -29.93 -7.99 7.65
CA GLY A 140 -30.76 -8.95 8.41
C GLY A 140 -30.96 -10.30 7.73
N LYS A 141 -30.31 -10.55 6.57
CA LYS A 141 -30.33 -11.80 5.83
C LYS A 141 -28.91 -12.34 5.62
N HIS A 142 -28.78 -13.62 5.25
CA HIS A 142 -27.52 -14.25 4.85
C HIS A 142 -26.34 -14.06 5.81
N GLY A 143 -26.63 -13.90 7.11
CA GLY A 143 -25.64 -13.65 8.15
C GLY A 143 -25.30 -12.17 8.38
N VAL A 144 -25.77 -11.26 7.53
CA VAL A 144 -25.58 -9.81 7.71
C VAL A 144 -26.42 -9.31 8.87
N PRO A 145 -25.84 -8.68 9.90
CA PRO A 145 -26.57 -8.24 11.07
C PRO A 145 -27.55 -7.10 10.78
N ALA A 146 -28.76 -7.15 11.39
CA ALA A 146 -29.73 -6.06 11.32
C ALA A 146 -29.23 -4.76 12.00
N SER A 147 -28.22 -4.84 12.85
CA SER A 147 -27.56 -3.69 13.47
C SER A 147 -26.87 -2.76 12.46
N LEU A 148 -26.67 -3.20 11.22
CA LEU A 148 -26.11 -2.37 10.14
C LEU A 148 -27.17 -1.47 9.46
N ASN A 149 -28.45 -1.55 9.83
CA ASN A 149 -29.47 -0.65 9.31
C ASN A 149 -29.11 0.82 9.54
N TYR A 150 -29.61 1.68 8.62
CA TYR A 150 -29.47 3.13 8.73
C TYR A 150 -29.93 3.65 10.08
N VAL A 151 -29.13 4.51 10.66
CA VAL A 151 -29.47 5.25 11.88
C VAL A 151 -29.44 6.73 11.54
N THR A 152 -30.43 7.48 12.04
CA THR A 152 -30.45 8.93 11.85
C THR A 152 -29.15 9.54 12.40
N PRO A 153 -28.35 10.21 11.56
CA PRO A 153 -27.11 10.81 12.01
C PRO A 153 -27.32 11.88 13.07
N PRO A 154 -26.30 12.19 13.88
CA PRO A 154 -26.32 13.36 14.75
C PRO A 154 -26.57 14.66 13.98
N SER A 155 -27.00 15.72 14.67
CA SER A 155 -27.21 17.01 14.03
C SER A 155 -25.98 17.56 13.34
N GLY A 156 -26.16 18.09 12.12
CA GLY A 156 -25.07 18.65 11.29
C GLY A 156 -24.45 17.69 10.28
N TYR A 157 -24.91 16.44 10.25
CA TYR A 157 -24.56 15.48 9.19
C TYR A 157 -25.70 15.40 8.14
N GLY A 158 -25.35 14.95 6.94
CA GLY A 158 -26.29 14.86 5.82
C GLY A 158 -27.43 13.87 6.05
N THR A 159 -28.46 13.94 5.22
CA THR A 159 -29.57 13.00 5.19
C THR A 159 -29.40 11.99 4.07
N ARG A 160 -29.82 10.75 4.31
CA ARG A 160 -29.75 9.66 3.34
C ARG A 160 -30.66 9.93 2.15
N SER A 161 -30.15 9.70 0.94
CA SER A 161 -30.93 9.61 -0.28
C SER A 161 -31.94 8.44 -0.24
N GLU A 162 -33.09 8.60 -0.86
CA GLU A 162 -34.06 7.52 -1.03
C GLU A 162 -33.59 6.46 -2.05
N SER A 163 -32.73 6.85 -2.98
CA SER A 163 -32.22 5.96 -4.03
C SER A 163 -30.74 5.67 -3.84
N SER A 164 -30.37 4.41 -3.96
CA SER A 164 -28.98 3.92 -3.97
C SER A 164 -28.65 3.16 -5.27
N LYS A 165 -29.45 3.33 -6.33
CA LYS A 165 -29.23 2.65 -7.63
C LYS A 165 -27.84 2.96 -8.19
N GLY A 166 -27.11 1.91 -8.61
CA GLY A 166 -25.76 2.00 -9.13
C GLY A 166 -24.66 2.08 -8.08
N LEU A 167 -25.02 2.26 -6.79
CA LEU A 167 -24.06 2.43 -5.71
C LEU A 167 -23.80 1.12 -4.96
N LEU A 168 -22.59 0.95 -4.45
CA LEU A 168 -22.20 -0.15 -3.57
C LEU A 168 -22.84 0.08 -2.19
N THR A 169 -23.83 -0.71 -1.81
CA THR A 169 -24.61 -0.52 -0.58
C THR A 169 -24.08 -1.33 0.59
N GLY A 170 -23.32 -2.39 0.33
CA GLY A 170 -22.69 -3.17 1.40
C GLY A 170 -21.66 -4.15 0.92
N THR A 171 -20.89 -4.65 1.87
CA THR A 171 -19.84 -5.65 1.63
C THR A 171 -19.83 -6.72 2.71
N VAL A 172 -19.42 -7.92 2.34
CA VAL A 172 -19.00 -9.00 3.25
C VAL A 172 -17.54 -9.28 2.96
N THR A 173 -16.73 -9.40 3.98
CA THR A 173 -15.29 -9.71 3.84
C THR A 173 -14.91 -10.82 4.79
N ALA A 174 -14.27 -11.87 4.27
CA ALA A 174 -13.81 -12.99 5.08
C ALA A 174 -12.70 -12.56 6.04
N ARG A 175 -12.80 -12.99 7.31
CA ARG A 175 -11.70 -12.99 8.27
C ARG A 175 -10.91 -14.27 8.11
N MET A 176 -9.61 -14.16 7.96
CA MET A 176 -8.72 -15.29 7.68
C MET A 176 -7.64 -15.41 8.73
N ASP A 177 -7.27 -16.65 9.04
CA ASP A 177 -6.05 -16.98 9.78
C ASP A 177 -5.27 -18.09 9.05
N ALA A 178 -4.27 -18.68 9.71
CA ALA A 178 -3.46 -19.74 9.13
C ALA A 178 -4.26 -21.02 8.77
N THR A 179 -5.48 -21.18 9.28
CA THR A 179 -6.36 -22.35 9.04
C THR A 179 -7.42 -22.09 7.96
N GLY A 180 -7.56 -20.84 7.49
CA GLY A 180 -8.52 -20.42 6.48
C GLY A 180 -9.52 -19.37 6.98
N VAL A 181 -10.74 -19.36 6.42
CA VAL A 181 -11.80 -18.42 6.81
C VAL A 181 -12.37 -18.78 8.17
N THR A 182 -12.27 -17.84 9.13
CA THR A 182 -12.76 -18.01 10.52
C THR A 182 -14.06 -17.28 10.79
N GLY A 183 -14.52 -16.46 9.86
CA GLY A 183 -15.75 -15.69 9.97
C GLY A 183 -15.81 -14.59 8.92
N TYR A 184 -16.78 -13.69 9.08
CA TYR A 184 -16.99 -12.59 8.14
C TYR A 184 -17.21 -11.28 8.88
N ASP A 185 -16.71 -10.21 8.28
CA ASP A 185 -17.03 -8.84 8.62
C ASP A 185 -17.99 -8.26 7.58
N TYR A 186 -18.91 -7.45 8.05
CA TYR A 186 -20.02 -6.91 7.26
C TYR A 186 -20.01 -5.40 7.32
N ALA A 187 -20.27 -4.74 6.19
CA ALA A 187 -20.42 -3.30 6.14
C ALA A 187 -21.63 -2.87 5.30
N ALA A 188 -22.22 -1.74 5.67
CA ALA A 188 -23.26 -1.07 4.92
C ALA A 188 -22.92 0.42 4.75
N PHE A 189 -23.19 0.96 3.54
CA PHE A 189 -22.87 2.33 3.15
C PHE A 189 -24.12 3.08 2.74
N TYR A 190 -24.33 4.28 3.30
CA TYR A 190 -25.48 5.13 3.06
C TYR A 190 -25.05 6.44 2.43
N TYR A 191 -25.80 6.88 1.44
CA TYR A 191 -25.40 7.94 0.52
C TYR A 191 -26.35 9.13 0.59
N ASP A 192 -25.82 10.31 0.29
CA ASP A 192 -26.63 11.49 0.00
C ASP A 192 -27.13 11.48 -1.47
N GLU A 193 -27.88 12.50 -1.84
CA GLU A 193 -28.42 12.65 -3.21
C GLU A 193 -27.34 12.81 -4.29
N ARG A 194 -26.09 13.08 -3.91
CA ARG A 194 -24.96 13.19 -4.82
C ARG A 194 -24.11 11.92 -4.89
N GLY A 195 -24.54 10.84 -4.23
CA GLY A 195 -23.81 9.57 -4.20
C GLY A 195 -22.55 9.59 -3.31
N ARG A 196 -22.46 10.50 -2.34
CA ARG A 196 -21.35 10.55 -1.37
C ARG A 196 -21.76 9.80 -0.10
N ILE A 197 -20.83 9.01 0.46
CA ILE A 197 -21.08 8.24 1.69
C ILE A 197 -21.21 9.21 2.87
N ILE A 198 -22.40 9.29 3.46
CA ILE A 198 -22.68 10.09 4.66
C ILE A 198 -22.69 9.25 5.93
N GLN A 199 -22.89 7.94 5.80
CA GLN A 199 -22.81 7.00 6.91
C GLN A 199 -22.24 5.68 6.41
N SER A 200 -21.31 5.09 7.17
CA SER A 200 -20.96 3.69 7.07
C SER A 200 -21.16 3.00 8.42
N ARG A 201 -21.56 1.73 8.38
CA ARG A 201 -21.72 0.88 9.56
C ARG A 201 -21.06 -0.47 9.26
N ALA A 202 -20.18 -0.92 10.12
CA ALA A 202 -19.47 -2.17 9.94
C ALA A 202 -19.36 -2.95 11.25
N THR A 203 -19.36 -4.28 11.16
CA THR A 203 -18.98 -5.12 12.30
C THR A 203 -17.48 -5.05 12.53
N ASN A 204 -17.05 -5.28 13.78
CA ASN A 204 -15.62 -5.39 14.09
C ASN A 204 -15.30 -6.74 14.77
N HIS A 205 -14.02 -7.06 14.82
CA HIS A 205 -13.52 -8.31 15.41
C HIS A 205 -13.73 -8.40 16.93
N MET A 206 -14.07 -7.30 17.60
CA MET A 206 -14.36 -7.22 19.03
C MET A 206 -15.84 -7.42 19.36
N GLY A 207 -16.66 -7.84 18.38
CA GLY A 207 -18.10 -8.10 18.54
C GLY A 207 -18.95 -6.84 18.67
N GLY A 208 -18.45 -5.70 18.23
CA GLY A 208 -19.17 -4.42 18.21
C GLY A 208 -19.38 -3.89 16.78
N ILE A 209 -19.67 -2.60 16.69
CA ILE A 209 -19.96 -1.87 15.45
C ILE A 209 -19.05 -0.65 15.35
N GLU A 210 -18.52 -0.44 14.17
CA GLU A 210 -17.90 0.79 13.72
C GLU A 210 -18.96 1.62 12.99
N GLU A 211 -19.19 2.84 13.43
CA GLU A 211 -20.08 3.78 12.76
C GLU A 211 -19.28 5.00 12.34
N GLU A 212 -19.45 5.42 11.11
CA GLU A 212 -18.85 6.64 10.61
C GLU A 212 -19.92 7.54 10.00
N TYR A 213 -19.86 8.82 10.32
CA TYR A 213 -20.72 9.86 9.76
C TYR A 213 -19.86 10.93 9.14
N VAL A 214 -20.21 11.39 7.92
CA VAL A 214 -19.47 12.43 7.21
C VAL A 214 -20.42 13.53 6.75
N ALA A 215 -20.10 14.76 7.08
CA ALA A 215 -20.75 15.94 6.55
C ALA A 215 -19.86 16.60 5.47
N TYR A 216 -20.47 16.98 4.36
CA TYR A 216 -19.75 17.56 3.22
C TYR A 216 -20.13 19.01 2.96
N SER A 217 -19.20 19.77 2.41
CA SER A 217 -19.48 21.05 1.79
C SER A 217 -20.32 20.87 0.51
N PHE A 218 -20.80 22.00 -0.05
CA PHE A 218 -21.44 21.99 -1.36
C PHE A 218 -20.50 21.44 -2.45
N THR A 219 -19.23 21.73 -2.40
CA THR A 219 -18.20 21.37 -3.36
C THR A 219 -17.66 19.94 -3.17
N GLY A 220 -17.91 19.31 -2.03
CA GLY A 220 -17.61 17.90 -1.77
C GLY A 220 -16.49 17.64 -0.77
N GLU A 221 -15.92 18.70 -0.17
CA GLU A 221 -14.94 18.55 0.89
C GLU A 221 -15.63 18.07 2.19
N PRO A 222 -15.04 17.11 2.94
CA PRO A 222 -15.55 16.72 4.25
C PRO A 222 -15.38 17.90 5.24
N LEU A 223 -16.46 18.38 5.81
CA LEU A 223 -16.45 19.44 6.84
C LEU A 223 -16.34 18.85 8.24
N LYS A 224 -16.93 17.66 8.43
CA LYS A 224 -16.99 17.00 9.72
C LYS A 224 -17.07 15.50 9.53
N ARG A 225 -16.33 14.76 10.34
CA ARG A 225 -16.35 13.30 10.40
C ARG A 225 -16.49 12.88 11.85
N GLN A 226 -17.41 11.96 12.13
CA GLN A 226 -17.54 11.33 13.44
C GLN A 226 -17.38 9.83 13.27
N HIS A 227 -16.53 9.24 14.07
CA HIS A 227 -16.35 7.79 14.18
C HIS A 227 -16.78 7.34 15.57
N VAL A 228 -17.64 6.32 15.63
CA VAL A 228 -18.13 5.73 16.89
C VAL A 228 -17.71 4.27 16.90
N HIS A 229 -16.83 3.93 17.81
CA HIS A 229 -16.37 2.56 18.05
C HIS A 229 -17.08 1.96 19.24
N THR A 230 -17.70 0.79 19.03
CA THR A 230 -18.25 -0.05 20.09
C THR A 230 -17.56 -1.39 20.13
N ALA A 231 -17.36 -1.96 21.31
CA ALA A 231 -16.78 -3.29 21.49
C ALA A 231 -17.43 -3.98 22.69
N THR A 232 -17.57 -5.29 22.62
CA THR A 232 -18.20 -6.06 23.73
C THR A 232 -17.36 -5.93 24.99
N GLY A 233 -18.00 -5.46 26.09
CA GLY A 233 -17.33 -5.30 27.39
C GLY A 233 -16.51 -4.01 27.55
N TYR A 234 -16.51 -3.11 26.58
CA TYR A 234 -15.80 -1.84 26.62
C TYR A 234 -16.78 -0.66 26.47
N SER A 235 -16.38 0.51 27.00
CA SER A 235 -17.13 1.75 26.80
C SER A 235 -17.03 2.22 25.35
N THR A 236 -18.12 2.77 24.82
CA THR A 236 -18.13 3.40 23.49
C THR A 236 -17.11 4.53 23.41
N GLN A 237 -16.37 4.56 22.33
CA GLN A 237 -15.45 5.65 21.97
C GLN A 237 -16.05 6.45 20.81
N THR A 238 -16.07 7.77 20.95
CA THR A 238 -16.52 8.68 19.89
C THR A 238 -15.41 9.65 19.57
N GLU A 239 -14.98 9.64 18.31
CA GLU A 239 -13.97 10.53 17.76
C GLU A 239 -14.65 11.46 16.75
N GLU A 240 -14.47 12.76 16.88
CA GLU A 240 -14.96 13.74 15.94
C GLU A 240 -13.83 14.59 15.40
N CYS A 241 -13.72 14.68 14.07
CA CYS A 241 -12.81 15.56 13.36
C CYS A 241 -13.59 16.64 12.63
N THR A 242 -13.16 17.90 12.76
CA THR A 242 -13.70 19.04 12.02
C THR A 242 -12.61 19.63 11.13
N TYR A 243 -12.99 19.99 9.91
CA TYR A 243 -12.08 20.49 8.88
C TYR A 243 -12.49 21.87 8.43
N GLU A 244 -11.54 22.78 8.32
CA GLU A 244 -11.72 24.13 7.82
C GLU A 244 -10.93 24.30 6.52
N TYR A 245 -11.55 24.93 5.53
CA TYR A 245 -10.96 25.14 4.21
C TYR A 245 -10.97 26.62 3.83
N ASP A 246 -10.06 27.01 2.97
CA ASP A 246 -10.09 28.31 2.34
C ASP A 246 -11.03 28.30 1.09
N HIS A 247 -11.16 29.47 0.45
CA HIS A 247 -11.99 29.64 -0.74
C HIS A 247 -11.51 28.84 -1.96
N ALA A 248 -10.27 28.33 -1.95
CA ALA A 248 -9.71 27.47 -2.99
C ALA A 248 -9.81 25.96 -2.65
N GLY A 249 -10.50 25.60 -1.55
CA GLY A 249 -10.65 24.21 -1.10
C GLY A 249 -9.41 23.64 -0.44
N ARG A 250 -8.44 24.47 0.01
CA ARG A 250 -7.23 23.98 0.68
C ARG A 250 -7.48 23.90 2.19
N LEU A 251 -7.02 22.81 2.82
CA LEU A 251 -7.25 22.52 4.24
C LEU A 251 -6.47 23.48 5.14
N LEU A 252 -7.18 24.39 5.82
CA LEU A 252 -6.60 25.34 6.77
C LEU A 252 -6.40 24.75 8.16
N ALA A 253 -7.39 24.02 8.68
CA ALA A 253 -7.30 23.42 10.01
C ALA A 253 -7.98 22.06 10.09
N THR A 254 -7.41 21.20 10.91
CA THR A 254 -8.07 19.97 11.40
C THR A 254 -8.16 20.05 12.92
N LYS A 255 -9.37 19.90 13.44
CA LYS A 255 -9.66 19.82 14.87
C LYS A 255 -10.16 18.43 15.22
N HIS A 256 -9.94 18.02 16.45
CA HIS A 256 -10.27 16.69 16.93
C HIS A 256 -10.86 16.76 18.32
N LYS A 257 -11.89 15.94 18.54
CA LYS A 257 -12.54 15.78 19.84
C LYS A 257 -12.71 14.29 20.12
N LEU A 258 -12.25 13.84 21.29
CA LEU A 258 -12.43 12.47 21.77
C LEU A 258 -13.44 12.45 22.90
N ASN A 259 -14.54 11.73 22.71
CA ASN A 259 -15.64 11.61 23.67
C ASN A 259 -16.16 12.97 24.13
N THR A 260 -16.19 13.21 25.44
CA THR A 260 -16.63 14.46 26.07
C THR A 260 -15.49 15.44 26.32
N ASN A 261 -14.27 15.12 25.90
CA ASN A 261 -13.12 15.99 26.07
C ASN A 261 -13.29 17.29 25.27
N GLU A 262 -12.52 18.31 25.62
CA GLU A 262 -12.44 19.53 24.83
C GLU A 262 -11.87 19.26 23.43
N GLU A 263 -12.35 20.04 22.46
CA GLU A 263 -11.84 19.98 21.09
C GLU A 263 -10.42 20.55 21.06
N VAL A 264 -9.51 19.88 20.39
CA VAL A 264 -8.11 20.27 20.20
C VAL A 264 -7.82 20.47 18.72
N THR A 265 -7.03 21.49 18.41
CA THR A 265 -6.52 21.69 17.05
C THR A 265 -5.34 20.77 16.82
N LEU A 266 -5.46 19.83 15.89
CA LEU A 266 -4.35 18.93 15.51
C LEU A 266 -3.33 19.63 14.63
N VAL A 267 -3.81 20.36 13.60
CA VAL A 267 -2.96 21.06 12.63
C VAL A 267 -3.66 22.32 12.12
N GLU A 268 -2.86 23.37 11.91
CA GLU A 268 -3.24 24.58 11.18
C GLU A 268 -2.22 24.83 10.08
N ASN A 269 -2.68 25.04 8.85
CA ASN A 269 -1.84 25.26 7.69
C ASN A 269 -2.03 26.66 7.11
N THR A 270 -0.95 27.23 6.61
CA THR A 270 -0.99 28.40 5.73
C THR A 270 -0.36 28.06 4.38
N TYR A 271 -0.73 28.80 3.37
CA TYR A 271 -0.29 28.54 2.00
C TYR A 271 0.39 29.77 1.41
N ASP A 272 1.31 29.54 0.47
CA ASP A 272 1.91 30.59 -0.33
C ASP A 272 1.00 30.94 -1.54
N ASP A 273 1.38 31.95 -2.32
CA ASP A 273 0.63 32.41 -3.47
C ASP A 273 0.51 31.37 -4.60
N LEU A 274 1.36 30.34 -4.59
CA LEU A 274 1.31 29.20 -5.53
C LEU A 274 0.49 28.02 -4.98
N GLY A 275 -0.12 28.15 -3.80
CA GLY A 275 -0.94 27.10 -3.17
C GLY A 275 -0.16 26.00 -2.48
N ARG A 276 1.15 26.18 -2.23
CA ARG A 276 1.98 25.24 -1.49
C ARG A 276 1.93 25.55 0.00
N ILE A 277 2.09 24.53 0.86
CA ILE A 277 2.13 24.75 2.32
C ILE A 277 3.29 25.68 2.68
N LYS A 278 2.98 26.85 3.23
CA LYS A 278 3.95 27.82 3.72
C LYS A 278 4.35 27.52 5.17
N SER A 279 3.35 27.20 6.01
CA SER A 279 3.60 26.76 7.39
C SER A 279 2.55 25.74 7.83
N SER A 280 2.94 24.87 8.76
CA SER A 280 2.06 23.91 9.41
C SER A 280 2.31 23.94 10.93
N LYS A 281 1.30 24.32 11.70
CA LYS A 281 1.36 24.39 13.15
C LYS A 281 0.61 23.22 13.77
N ARG A 282 1.21 22.50 14.71
CA ARG A 282 0.63 21.33 15.38
C ARG A 282 0.15 21.69 16.79
N HIS A 283 -0.98 21.10 17.20
CA HIS A 283 -1.60 21.27 18.52
C HIS A 283 -1.84 22.72 18.92
N GLY A 284 -2.09 23.64 17.96
CA GLY A 284 -2.24 25.05 18.23
C GLY A 284 -0.99 25.72 18.86
N ASN A 285 0.11 24.99 18.97
CA ASN A 285 1.33 25.44 19.65
C ASN A 285 2.31 26.09 18.67
N SER A 286 2.60 27.37 18.87
CA SER A 286 3.53 28.13 18.02
C SER A 286 4.95 27.55 17.99
N ALA A 287 5.41 26.92 19.07
CA ALA A 287 6.71 26.26 19.12
C ALA A 287 6.78 24.99 18.22
N LEU A 288 5.63 24.47 17.79
CA LEU A 288 5.50 23.32 16.88
C LEU A 288 5.14 23.74 15.44
N THR A 289 5.41 25.01 15.09
CA THR A 289 5.21 25.51 13.73
C THR A 289 6.39 25.10 12.87
N THR A 290 6.13 24.43 11.76
CA THR A 290 7.11 24.12 10.73
C THR A 290 6.89 25.03 9.53
N ASP A 291 7.88 25.85 9.20
CA ASP A 291 7.91 26.70 8.01
C ASP A 291 8.59 25.97 6.85
N TYR A 292 8.05 26.14 5.65
CA TYR A 292 8.55 25.51 4.42
C TYR A 292 8.97 26.57 3.42
N THR A 293 10.10 26.35 2.77
CA THR A 293 10.47 27.10 1.57
C THR A 293 10.71 26.16 0.40
N TYR A 294 10.57 26.69 -0.80
CA TYR A 294 10.63 25.91 -2.05
C TYR A 294 11.56 26.59 -3.05
N ASN A 295 12.11 25.80 -3.94
CA ASN A 295 12.79 26.31 -5.11
C ASN A 295 11.79 26.64 -6.24
N VAL A 296 12.28 27.15 -7.37
CA VAL A 296 11.45 27.51 -8.55
C VAL A 296 10.68 26.34 -9.18
N ARG A 297 11.08 25.10 -8.90
CA ARG A 297 10.41 23.87 -9.35
C ARG A 297 9.44 23.30 -8.32
N SER A 298 9.13 24.07 -7.28
CA SER A 298 8.30 23.66 -6.13
C SER A 298 8.84 22.46 -5.33
N TRP A 299 10.14 22.18 -5.42
CA TRP A 299 10.78 21.22 -4.52
C TRP A 299 11.05 21.88 -3.18
N ILE A 300 10.81 21.14 -2.09
CA ILE A 300 11.09 21.64 -0.73
C ILE A 300 12.59 21.95 -0.62
N LYS A 301 12.90 23.15 -0.21
CA LYS A 301 14.27 23.60 0.07
C LYS A 301 14.60 23.58 1.54
N THR A 302 13.72 24.13 2.40
CA THR A 302 13.93 24.11 3.86
C THR A 302 12.65 23.69 4.58
N LEU A 303 12.87 22.99 5.71
CA LEU A 303 11.93 22.81 6.80
C LEU A 303 12.53 23.46 8.03
N THR A 304 11.79 24.33 8.71
CA THR A 304 12.29 25.01 9.91
C THR A 304 11.24 24.97 11.00
N THR A 305 11.54 24.32 12.13
CA THR A 305 10.69 24.27 13.31
C THR A 305 11.44 24.90 14.49
N ASP A 306 11.59 26.19 14.44
CA ASP A 306 12.32 27.00 15.43
C ASP A 306 13.59 26.29 15.96
N THR A 307 13.60 25.93 17.24
CA THR A 307 14.74 25.27 17.91
C THR A 307 14.65 23.73 17.86
N LEU A 308 13.54 23.16 17.38
CA LEU A 308 13.30 21.70 17.44
C LEU A 308 13.99 20.93 16.33
N PHE A 309 13.78 21.36 15.08
CA PHE A 309 14.35 20.67 13.93
C PHE A 309 14.43 21.61 12.73
N ASN A 310 15.60 21.69 12.12
CA ASN A 310 15.82 22.45 10.90
C ASN A 310 16.51 21.57 9.87
N GLN A 311 16.00 21.57 8.64
CA GLN A 311 16.55 20.81 7.53
C GLN A 311 16.65 21.67 6.28
N THR A 312 17.73 21.51 5.54
CA THR A 312 17.91 22.09 4.20
C THR A 312 18.23 20.99 3.20
N LEU A 313 17.53 21.00 2.07
CA LEU A 313 17.78 20.13 0.93
C LEU A 313 18.49 20.93 -0.17
N HIS A 314 19.59 20.39 -0.66
CA HIS A 314 20.38 20.94 -1.74
C HIS A 314 20.13 20.14 -3.02
N TYR A 315 19.95 20.80 -4.15
CA TYR A 315 19.70 20.19 -5.44
C TYR A 315 20.74 20.61 -6.47
N ASN A 316 20.61 21.83 -6.96
CA ASN A 316 21.45 22.42 -7.99
C ASN A 316 22.57 23.33 -7.41
N ASP A 317 22.76 23.26 -6.13
CA ASP A 317 23.87 23.86 -5.40
C ASP A 317 24.74 22.77 -4.75
N SER A 318 26.01 23.08 -4.52
CA SER A 318 26.94 22.15 -3.86
C SER A 318 26.89 22.36 -2.35
N TYR A 319 26.78 21.26 -1.61
CA TYR A 319 26.90 21.22 -0.15
C TYR A 319 27.93 20.18 0.27
N GLY A 320 28.93 20.59 1.06
CA GLY A 320 30.01 19.70 1.51
C GLY A 320 30.79 19.02 0.37
N GLY A 321 30.87 19.67 -0.80
CA GLY A 321 31.52 19.16 -1.99
C GLY A 321 30.68 18.18 -2.83
N SER A 322 29.34 18.17 -2.65
CA SER A 322 28.42 17.41 -3.50
C SER A 322 28.39 17.96 -4.92
N THR A 323 28.12 17.09 -5.91
CA THR A 323 27.88 17.49 -7.30
C THR A 323 26.43 17.97 -7.45
N PRO A 324 26.19 19.20 -7.96
CA PRO A 324 24.83 19.71 -8.20
C PRO A 324 24.03 18.78 -9.11
N CYS A 325 22.75 18.56 -8.76
CA CYS A 325 21.79 17.76 -9.52
C CYS A 325 20.68 18.63 -10.09
N TYR A 326 20.37 18.49 -11.38
CA TYR A 326 19.37 19.29 -12.10
C TYR A 326 18.12 18.49 -12.50
N ASN A 327 18.14 17.18 -12.26
CA ASN A 327 17.08 16.23 -12.59
C ASN A 327 16.05 16.01 -11.46
N GLY A 328 16.24 16.62 -10.29
CA GLY A 328 15.41 16.44 -9.10
C GLY A 328 16.05 15.62 -8.00
N ASN A 329 17.18 14.98 -8.27
CA ASN A 329 17.96 14.33 -7.22
C ASN A 329 18.48 15.36 -6.21
N VAL A 330 18.45 14.98 -4.93
CA VAL A 330 19.02 15.78 -3.85
C VAL A 330 20.53 15.63 -3.87
N SER A 331 21.28 16.70 -4.12
CA SER A 331 22.75 16.66 -4.14
C SER A 331 23.36 16.56 -2.73
N GLY A 332 22.65 17.09 -1.73
CA GLY A 332 23.04 17.03 -0.34
C GLY A 332 21.91 17.47 0.58
N MET A 333 22.05 17.19 1.85
CA MET A 333 21.13 17.68 2.88
C MET A 333 21.87 18.02 4.15
N SER A 334 21.31 18.97 4.91
CA SER A 334 21.77 19.28 6.25
C SER A 334 20.59 19.34 7.21
N TRP A 335 20.82 18.98 8.47
CA TRP A 335 19.81 19.11 9.51
C TRP A 335 20.43 19.36 10.87
N LYS A 336 19.63 19.92 11.77
CA LYS A 336 19.95 20.08 13.18
C LYS A 336 18.69 19.84 13.99
N ALA A 337 18.74 18.91 14.95
CA ALA A 337 17.69 18.66 15.91
C ALA A 337 17.96 19.40 17.24
N ALA A 338 16.93 19.55 18.06
CA ALA A 338 17.09 20.09 19.41
C ALA A 338 18.11 19.26 20.21
N GLY A 339 19.05 19.95 20.87
CA GLY A 339 20.11 19.30 21.62
C GLY A 339 21.37 18.97 20.84
N ASP A 340 21.33 19.03 19.50
CA ASP A 340 22.53 18.81 18.69
C ASP A 340 23.55 19.93 18.89
N THR A 341 24.81 19.55 19.09
CA THR A 341 25.91 20.51 19.26
C THR A 341 26.43 21.08 17.93
N GLY A 342 26.05 20.45 16.80
CA GLY A 342 26.45 20.85 15.46
C GLY A 342 25.40 20.52 14.42
N VAL A 343 25.71 20.80 13.17
CA VAL A 343 24.86 20.50 12.00
C VAL A 343 25.32 19.18 11.39
N HIS A 344 24.39 18.27 11.29
CA HIS A 344 24.54 17.03 10.55
C HIS A 344 24.30 17.26 9.06
N GLY A 345 24.89 16.45 8.19
CA GLY A 345 24.58 16.51 6.78
C GLY A 345 25.02 15.28 6.02
N TYR A 346 24.53 15.20 4.80
CA TYR A 346 25.00 14.25 3.80
C TYR A 346 25.24 14.94 2.46
N ARG A 347 26.26 14.49 1.76
CA ARG A 347 26.44 14.70 0.32
C ARG A 347 26.14 13.40 -0.38
N PHE A 348 25.37 13.47 -1.46
CA PHE A 348 24.91 12.29 -2.21
C PHE A 348 25.65 12.18 -3.54
N SER A 349 25.92 10.96 -3.96
CA SER A 349 26.45 10.62 -5.27
C SER A 349 25.53 9.65 -5.97
N TYR A 350 25.39 9.81 -7.29
CA TYR A 350 24.50 9.01 -8.10
C TYR A 350 25.25 8.49 -9.33
N ASP A 351 24.78 7.36 -9.86
CA ASP A 351 25.24 6.87 -11.16
C ASP A 351 24.44 7.50 -12.31
N GLU A 352 24.76 7.08 -13.54
CA GLU A 352 24.10 7.57 -14.76
C GLU A 352 22.61 7.21 -14.83
N MET A 353 22.16 6.19 -14.10
CA MET A 353 20.75 5.79 -13.96
C MET A 353 20.04 6.47 -12.79
N SER A 354 20.68 7.48 -12.18
CA SER A 354 20.16 8.21 -10.99
C SER A 354 19.97 7.33 -9.74
N ARG A 355 20.71 6.22 -9.61
CA ARG A 355 20.73 5.39 -8.41
C ARG A 355 21.76 5.93 -7.43
N LEU A 356 21.41 5.93 -6.14
CA LEU A 356 22.31 6.41 -5.07
C LEU A 356 23.51 5.46 -4.93
N THR A 357 24.71 5.95 -5.16
CA THR A 357 25.95 5.17 -5.03
C THR A 357 26.72 5.46 -3.75
N ALA A 358 26.55 6.65 -3.18
CA ALA A 358 27.13 6.98 -1.89
C ALA A 358 26.37 8.11 -1.18
N ALA A 359 26.39 8.06 0.15
CA ALA A 359 26.02 9.16 1.01
C ALA A 359 27.17 9.42 1.99
N GLY A 360 27.94 10.48 1.71
CA GLY A 360 29.08 10.90 2.55
C GLY A 360 28.60 11.82 3.67
N TYR A 361 28.79 11.40 4.91
CA TYR A 361 28.36 12.14 6.09
C TYR A 361 29.19 13.39 6.34
N LEU A 362 28.53 14.44 6.77
CA LEU A 362 29.11 15.75 7.07
C LEU A 362 28.79 16.16 8.50
N TRP A 363 29.78 16.70 9.20
CA TRP A 363 29.62 17.37 10.47
C TRP A 363 30.00 18.84 10.34
N ASN A 364 29.06 19.74 10.61
CA ASN A 364 29.25 21.19 10.39
C ASN A 364 29.72 21.52 8.95
N GLY A 365 29.18 20.79 7.95
CA GLY A 365 29.53 20.98 6.53
C GLY A 365 30.88 20.37 6.10
N SER A 366 31.66 19.82 7.02
CA SER A 366 32.95 19.17 6.72
C SER A 366 32.81 17.65 6.64
N PRO A 367 33.46 16.97 5.67
CA PRO A 367 33.44 15.50 5.56
C PRO A 367 33.90 14.83 6.86
N CYS A 368 33.13 13.86 7.30
CA CYS A 368 33.37 13.10 8.51
C CYS A 368 32.80 11.69 8.31
N ALA A 369 33.61 10.69 8.09
CA ALA A 369 33.18 9.35 7.66
C ALA A 369 32.37 8.54 8.70
N ASN A 370 31.87 9.17 9.77
CA ASN A 370 31.22 8.49 10.91
C ASN A 370 29.99 7.66 10.52
N TYR A 371 29.25 8.09 9.49
CA TYR A 371 28.02 7.46 9.02
C TYR A 371 27.97 7.37 7.49
N ASP A 372 29.11 7.27 6.86
CA ASP A 372 29.18 7.09 5.40
C ASP A 372 28.48 5.79 4.99
N THR A 373 27.78 5.84 3.86
CA THR A 373 27.24 4.66 3.21
C THR A 373 27.59 4.63 1.74
N SER A 374 27.75 3.42 1.18
CA SER A 374 27.97 3.23 -0.27
C SER A 374 27.24 2.00 -0.77
N TYR A 375 26.88 2.01 -2.05
CA TYR A 375 26.04 1.03 -2.69
C TYR A 375 26.57 0.68 -4.07
N THR A 376 26.47 -0.58 -4.46
CA THR A 376 26.67 -1.01 -5.85
C THR A 376 25.48 -1.79 -6.36
N TYR A 377 25.30 -1.76 -7.68
CA TYR A 377 24.14 -2.35 -8.33
C TYR A 377 24.55 -3.16 -9.55
N ASN A 378 23.78 -4.19 -9.84
CA ASN A 378 23.89 -4.89 -11.11
C ASN A 378 23.16 -4.13 -12.23
N ARG A 379 23.15 -4.69 -13.46
CA ARG A 379 22.49 -4.10 -14.62
C ARG A 379 20.96 -4.03 -14.48
N GLN A 380 20.36 -4.91 -13.67
CA GLN A 380 18.91 -4.95 -13.38
C GLN A 380 18.51 -4.00 -12.24
N SER A 381 19.46 -3.25 -11.68
CA SER A 381 19.30 -2.35 -10.53
C SER A 381 19.10 -3.05 -9.19
N ASN A 382 19.39 -4.35 -9.10
CA ASN A 382 19.46 -5.03 -7.81
C ASN A 382 20.72 -4.58 -7.06
N LEU A 383 20.60 -4.37 -5.76
CA LEU A 383 21.71 -4.06 -4.87
C LEU A 383 22.66 -5.26 -4.79
N THR A 384 23.96 -5.05 -5.02
CA THR A 384 25.00 -6.11 -4.95
C THR A 384 25.94 -5.92 -3.79
N SER A 385 26.14 -4.69 -3.32
CA SER A 385 26.83 -4.45 -2.06
C SER A 385 26.31 -3.22 -1.33
N LEU A 386 26.46 -3.24 -0.01
CA LEU A 386 26.20 -2.12 0.88
C LEU A 386 27.31 -2.03 1.92
N ARG A 387 27.95 -0.87 2.03
CA ARG A 387 28.86 -0.58 3.14
C ARG A 387 28.31 0.55 3.98
N ARG A 388 28.41 0.40 5.30
CA ARG A 388 27.88 1.40 6.23
C ARG A 388 28.81 1.56 7.42
N ASN A 389 29.21 2.80 7.67
CA ASN A 389 29.86 3.19 8.90
C ASN A 389 28.82 3.54 9.96
N GLY A 390 29.17 3.30 11.20
CA GLY A 390 28.34 3.62 12.35
C GLY A 390 29.17 3.69 13.63
N ARG A 391 28.49 3.88 14.74
CA ARG A 391 29.13 3.97 16.05
C ARG A 391 29.53 2.58 16.54
N ILE A 392 30.82 2.39 16.84
CA ILE A 392 31.41 1.13 17.34
C ILE A 392 31.87 1.23 18.80
N GLY A 393 31.77 2.40 19.41
CA GLY A 393 32.12 2.66 20.81
C GLY A 393 31.52 3.98 21.28
N ALA A 394 31.76 4.37 22.53
CA ALA A 394 31.19 5.57 23.11
C ALA A 394 31.48 6.84 22.30
N SER A 395 32.65 6.92 21.66
CA SER A 395 33.11 8.06 20.86
C SER A 395 33.86 7.62 19.59
N SER A 396 33.81 6.34 19.22
CA SER A 396 34.51 5.81 18.05
C SER A 396 33.50 5.34 16.99
N TYR A 397 33.89 5.48 15.73
CA TYR A 397 33.11 5.12 14.56
C TYR A 397 33.94 4.21 13.64
N GLY A 398 33.27 3.36 12.90
CA GLY A 398 33.91 2.43 11.99
C GLY A 398 32.89 1.71 11.13
N LEU A 399 33.37 0.78 10.31
CA LEU A 399 32.56 -0.02 9.41
C LEU A 399 31.77 -1.06 10.24
N ILE A 400 30.43 -0.95 10.22
CA ILE A 400 29.51 -1.84 10.94
C ILE A 400 28.81 -2.83 10.01
N ASP A 401 28.74 -2.54 8.72
CA ASP A 401 28.26 -3.45 7.68
C ASP A 401 29.16 -3.34 6.45
N ASP A 402 29.59 -4.47 5.90
CA ASP A 402 30.25 -4.61 4.60
C ASP A 402 29.60 -5.78 3.85
N LEU A 403 28.38 -5.51 3.38
CA LEU A 403 27.50 -6.54 2.86
C LEU A 403 27.80 -6.83 1.39
N THR A 404 27.90 -8.12 1.07
CA THR A 404 27.86 -8.65 -0.29
C THR A 404 26.55 -9.42 -0.46
N LEU A 405 25.74 -9.03 -1.45
CA LEU A 405 24.46 -9.66 -1.74
C LEU A 405 24.63 -10.57 -2.97
N THR A 406 24.44 -11.86 -2.76
CA THR A 406 24.45 -12.86 -3.83
C THR A 406 23.04 -13.05 -4.35
N LEU A 407 22.88 -12.97 -5.66
CA LEU A 407 21.61 -13.00 -6.33
C LEU A 407 21.59 -14.12 -7.37
N ASP A 408 20.47 -14.85 -7.46
CA ASP A 408 20.13 -15.69 -8.61
C ASP A 408 19.00 -14.98 -9.38
N GLY A 409 19.37 -14.39 -10.54
CA GLY A 409 18.48 -13.45 -11.21
C GLY A 409 18.15 -12.22 -10.34
N ASN A 410 16.88 -12.07 -9.91
CA ASN A 410 16.45 -11.03 -8.98
C ASN A 410 16.23 -11.56 -7.55
N TRP A 411 16.39 -12.84 -7.32
CA TRP A 411 16.25 -13.43 -5.99
C TRP A 411 17.54 -13.25 -5.18
N LEU A 412 17.40 -12.70 -4.00
CA LEU A 412 18.47 -12.66 -3.02
C LEU A 412 18.64 -14.08 -2.44
N THR A 413 19.81 -14.70 -2.66
CA THR A 413 20.09 -16.05 -2.16
C THR A 413 20.92 -16.05 -0.89
N ARG A 414 21.79 -15.03 -0.74
CA ARG A 414 22.72 -14.95 0.40
C ARG A 414 23.14 -13.51 0.65
N VAL A 415 23.38 -13.17 1.91
CA VAL A 415 24.03 -11.92 2.33
C VAL A 415 25.21 -12.25 3.23
N ASP A 416 26.40 -11.89 2.82
CA ASP A 416 27.61 -11.99 3.63
C ASP A 416 27.98 -10.62 4.20
N ASP A 417 28.31 -10.58 5.48
CA ASP A 417 28.91 -9.40 6.10
C ASP A 417 30.40 -9.64 6.41
N ALA A 418 31.26 -8.83 5.83
CA ALA A 418 32.69 -8.83 6.08
C ALA A 418 33.11 -7.86 7.19
N ALA A 419 32.18 -7.06 7.74
CA ALA A 419 32.49 -6.18 8.86
C ALA A 419 32.84 -7.00 10.12
N THR A 420 33.88 -6.54 10.83
CA THR A 420 34.33 -7.21 12.06
C THR A 420 33.95 -6.44 13.33
N ALA A 421 33.48 -5.21 13.19
CA ALA A 421 33.02 -4.39 14.29
C ALA A 421 31.49 -4.45 14.39
N SER A 422 30.99 -4.53 15.64
CA SER A 422 29.56 -4.47 15.90
C SER A 422 29.13 -3.06 16.28
N ALA A 423 27.88 -2.72 15.98
CA ALA A 423 27.29 -1.46 16.37
C ALA A 423 27.25 -1.32 17.91
N TYR A 424 27.68 -0.14 18.38
CA TYR A 424 27.76 0.17 19.79
C TYR A 424 26.38 0.12 20.46
N ASN A 425 26.31 -0.49 21.64
CA ASN A 425 25.13 -0.57 22.51
C ASN A 425 23.90 -1.19 21.81
N ASN A 426 24.09 -2.31 21.11
CA ASN A 426 23.08 -2.98 20.30
C ASN A 426 22.40 -2.06 19.26
N GLY A 427 23.17 -1.14 18.69
CA GLY A 427 22.72 -0.32 17.57
C GLY A 427 22.33 -1.18 16.36
N PHE A 428 21.63 -0.58 15.44
CA PHE A 428 21.16 -1.27 14.25
C PHE A 428 22.32 -1.64 13.31
N GLU A 429 22.54 -2.93 13.11
CA GLU A 429 23.49 -3.50 12.13
C GLU A 429 22.88 -4.75 11.50
N PHE A 430 23.41 -5.20 10.37
CA PHE A 430 23.08 -6.51 9.83
C PHE A 430 23.69 -7.60 10.72
N LYS A 431 22.92 -8.65 11.03
CA LYS A 431 23.37 -9.79 11.82
C LYS A 431 23.55 -11.00 10.92
N ASP A 432 24.76 -11.22 10.43
CA ASP A 432 25.12 -12.40 9.63
C ASP A 432 25.22 -13.65 10.53
N ALA A 433 24.06 -14.19 10.89
CA ALA A 433 23.95 -15.32 11.82
C ALA A 433 24.02 -16.69 11.12
N VAL A 434 23.78 -16.74 9.82
CA VAL A 434 23.71 -17.99 9.02
C VAL A 434 24.57 -17.84 7.79
N LYS A 435 25.58 -18.75 7.66
CA LYS A 435 26.49 -18.76 6.52
C LYS A 435 26.23 -20.01 5.68
N GLN A 436 25.26 -19.93 4.78
CA GLN A 436 24.86 -21.01 3.87
C GLN A 436 24.80 -20.47 2.43
N ASP A 437 24.95 -21.35 1.44
CA ASP A 437 24.88 -20.93 0.02
C ASP A 437 23.49 -20.41 -0.38
N ASN A 438 22.43 -20.90 0.27
CA ASN A 438 21.06 -20.46 0.10
C ASN A 438 20.43 -20.14 1.47
N GLU A 439 20.54 -18.91 1.91
CA GLU A 439 19.97 -18.43 3.17
C GLU A 439 18.49 -18.08 3.01
N TYR A 440 18.12 -17.65 1.81
CA TYR A 440 16.76 -17.23 1.47
C TYR A 440 16.14 -18.22 0.49
N THR A 441 14.90 -18.57 0.74
CA THR A 441 14.10 -19.44 -0.14
C THR A 441 12.81 -18.76 -0.53
N TYR A 442 12.22 -19.19 -1.63
CA TYR A 442 11.06 -18.55 -2.23
C TYR A 442 10.02 -19.59 -2.59
N ASP A 443 8.75 -19.19 -2.49
CA ASP A 443 7.63 -19.98 -3.02
C ASP A 443 7.52 -19.84 -4.55
N LYS A 444 6.56 -20.55 -5.14
CA LYS A 444 6.33 -20.52 -6.60
C LYS A 444 5.85 -19.17 -7.12
N ASN A 445 5.32 -18.33 -6.25
CA ASN A 445 4.90 -16.97 -6.57
C ASN A 445 6.04 -15.95 -6.41
N GLY A 446 7.23 -16.40 -5.95
CA GLY A 446 8.40 -15.57 -5.72
C GLY A 446 8.34 -14.77 -4.42
N ASN A 447 7.52 -15.17 -3.45
CA ASN A 447 7.55 -14.60 -2.10
C ASN A 447 8.64 -15.29 -1.28
N MET A 448 9.40 -14.49 -0.52
CA MET A 448 10.42 -15.02 0.37
C MET A 448 9.74 -15.83 1.50
N THR A 449 10.20 -17.07 1.70
CA THR A 449 9.66 -18.02 2.70
C THR A 449 10.63 -18.28 3.86
N LYS A 450 11.92 -17.96 3.67
CA LYS A 450 12.95 -18.06 4.69
C LYS A 450 13.98 -16.95 4.49
#